data_c91edf068693dcf38fbfb493bc6acb34
#
_entry.id   c91edf068693dcf38fbfb493bc6acb34
#
_cell.length_a   1.000
_cell.length_b   1.000
_cell.length_c   1.000
_cell.angle_alpha   90.00
_cell.angle_beta   90.00
_cell.angle_gamma   90.00
#
_symmetry.space_group_name_H-M   'P 1'
#
loop_
_entity.id
_entity.type
_entity.pdbx_description
1 polymer ?
#
loop_
_entity_poly.entity_id
_entity_poly.type
_entity_poly.pdbx_seq_one_letter_code
_entity_poly.pdbx_strand_id
1 'polypeptide(L)'
;MIIEKDVESTLVRSVRKGGGMCLKLVCPGWSGAPDRVCLFPGRRIAFVELKRPGEKARPLQAHRAKQLRELGFRVELIDSKEGVKEFMRDIQTDGGSKLQTDGGGVGDEP
;
A
#
# COMPACT_ATOMS: atom_id res chain seq x y z
N MET A 1 17.80 -7.78 -15.29
CA MET A 1 16.47 -8.33 -15.01
C MET A 1 15.89 -7.74 -13.73
N ILE A 2 14.65 -7.32 -13.76
CA ILE A 2 13.97 -6.78 -12.58
C ILE A 2 13.30 -7.96 -11.84
N ILE A 3 13.60 -8.08 -10.56
CA ILE A 3 12.98 -9.11 -9.72
C ILE A 3 12.22 -8.42 -8.57
N GLU A 4 11.43 -9.20 -7.87
CA GLU A 4 10.59 -8.68 -6.79
C GLU A 4 11.40 -7.90 -5.75
N LYS A 5 12.60 -8.41 -5.41
CA LYS A 5 13.45 -7.76 -4.42
C LYS A 5 13.89 -6.36 -4.86
N ASP A 6 14.09 -6.16 -6.18
CA ASP A 6 14.45 -4.85 -6.71
C ASP A 6 13.29 -3.86 -6.56
N VAL A 7 12.09 -4.34 -6.82
CA VAL A 7 10.88 -3.53 -6.66
C VAL A 7 10.71 -3.17 -5.19
N GLU A 8 10.91 -4.13 -4.31
CA GLU A 8 10.79 -3.91 -2.87
C GLU A 8 11.76 -2.84 -2.38
N SER A 9 13.03 -2.94 -2.80
CA SER A 9 14.05 -1.96 -2.41
C SER A 9 13.67 -0.56 -2.88
N THR A 10 13.16 -0.46 -4.09
CA THR A 10 12.73 0.82 -4.65
C THR A 10 11.58 1.40 -3.84
N LEU A 11 10.62 0.55 -3.48
CA LEU A 11 9.48 0.99 -2.66
C LEU A 11 9.94 1.52 -1.30
N VAL A 12 10.79 0.76 -0.61
CA VAL A 12 11.26 1.16 0.72
C VAL A 12 11.97 2.51 0.66
N ARG A 13 12.87 2.68 -0.31
CA ARG A 13 13.60 3.94 -0.46
C ARG A 13 12.67 5.09 -0.79
N SER A 14 11.73 4.86 -1.70
CA SER A 14 10.82 5.93 -2.14
C SER A 14 9.92 6.39 -1.02
N VAL A 15 9.37 5.46 -0.23
CA VAL A 15 8.51 5.80 0.90
C VAL A 15 9.30 6.58 1.93
N ARG A 16 10.50 6.12 2.25
CA ARG A 16 11.35 6.80 3.24
C ARG A 16 11.72 8.19 2.78
N LYS A 17 12.07 8.34 1.51
CA LYS A 17 12.41 9.65 0.95
C LYS A 17 11.22 10.61 1.02
N GLY A 18 10.01 10.08 0.93
CA GLY A 18 8.80 10.89 1.07
C GLY A 18 8.37 11.15 2.50
N GLY A 19 9.22 10.82 3.47
CA GLY A 19 8.95 11.09 4.87
C GLY A 19 8.16 10.00 5.57
N GLY A 20 7.94 8.87 4.92
CA GLY A 20 7.15 7.79 5.47
C GLY A 20 7.98 6.62 5.97
N MET A 21 7.28 5.57 6.36
CA MET A 21 7.88 4.33 6.81
C MET A 21 7.28 3.19 6.00
N CYS A 22 8.13 2.31 5.48
CA CYS A 22 7.68 1.13 4.76
C CYS A 22 8.08 -0.09 5.58
N LEU A 23 7.10 -0.67 6.25
CA LEU A 23 7.34 -1.71 7.23
C LEU A 23 6.93 -3.07 6.68
N LYS A 24 7.70 -4.08 7.02
CA LYS A 24 7.35 -5.44 6.67
C LYS A 24 6.15 -5.85 7.51
N LEU A 25 5.14 -6.39 6.85
CA LEU A 25 3.91 -6.78 7.54
C LEU A 25 3.93 -8.27 7.80
N VAL A 26 3.84 -8.64 9.06
CA VAL A 26 3.79 -10.03 9.48
C VAL A 26 2.54 -10.21 10.33
N CYS A 27 1.64 -11.09 9.87
CA CYS A 27 0.35 -11.29 10.53
C CYS A 27 0.16 -12.77 10.84
N PRO A 28 0.69 -13.24 11.97
CA PRO A 28 0.46 -14.62 12.37
C PRO A 28 -1.04 -14.88 12.48
N GLY A 29 -1.48 -16.00 11.93
CA GLY A 29 -2.89 -16.35 11.98
C GLY A 29 -3.76 -15.67 10.94
N TRP A 30 -3.16 -14.89 10.04
CA TRP A 30 -3.92 -14.22 8.98
C TRP A 30 -3.16 -14.34 7.66
N SER A 31 -3.25 -15.53 7.06
CA SER A 31 -2.52 -15.82 5.83
C SER A 31 -3.01 -14.95 4.69
N GLY A 32 -2.09 -14.65 3.77
CA GLY A 32 -2.43 -13.87 2.58
C GLY A 32 -2.37 -12.37 2.78
N ALA A 33 -1.86 -11.92 3.92
CA ALA A 33 -1.71 -10.48 4.17
C ALA A 33 -0.74 -9.86 3.16
N PRO A 34 -0.91 -8.56 2.84
CA PRO A 34 0.06 -7.85 2.00
C PRO A 34 1.47 -7.87 2.62
N ASP A 35 2.48 -7.68 1.77
CA ASP A 35 3.88 -7.76 2.21
C ASP A 35 4.32 -6.59 3.07
N ARG A 36 3.79 -5.41 2.78
CA ARG A 36 4.25 -4.18 3.41
C ARG A 36 3.08 -3.29 3.80
N VAL A 37 3.26 -2.55 4.89
CA VAL A 37 2.39 -1.44 5.23
C VAL A 37 3.23 -0.17 5.14
N CYS A 38 2.71 0.81 4.41
CA CYS A 38 3.38 2.08 4.18
C CYS A 38 2.62 3.16 4.93
N LEU A 39 3.35 3.85 5.79
CA LEU A 39 2.79 4.93 6.61
C LEU A 39 3.38 6.24 6.13
N PHE A 40 2.53 7.23 5.89
CA PHE A 40 2.94 8.52 5.35
C PHE A 40 2.51 9.64 6.29
N PRO A 41 3.16 10.81 6.19
CA PRO A 41 2.71 11.97 6.95
C PRO A 41 1.24 12.26 6.65
N GLY A 42 0.51 12.77 7.64
CA GLY A 42 -0.89 13.09 7.45
C GLY A 42 -1.81 11.90 7.62
N ARG A 43 -1.35 10.87 8.32
CA ARG A 43 -2.13 9.68 8.63
C ARG A 43 -2.57 8.90 7.41
N ARG A 44 -1.82 8.97 6.33
CA ARG A 44 -2.11 8.19 5.13
C ARG A 44 -1.45 6.83 5.27
N ILE A 45 -2.20 5.80 4.94
CA ILE A 45 -1.76 4.41 5.09
C ILE A 45 -2.05 3.67 3.79
N ALA A 46 -1.11 2.85 3.36
CA ALA A 46 -1.35 1.97 2.21
C ALA A 46 -0.70 0.62 2.48
N PHE A 47 -1.37 -0.42 2.03
CA PHE A 47 -0.83 -1.77 2.06
C PHE A 47 -0.32 -2.10 0.66
N VAL A 48 0.81 -2.77 0.57
CA VAL A 48 1.41 -3.09 -0.73
C VAL A 48 1.75 -4.57 -0.79
N GLU A 49 1.27 -5.20 -1.85
CA GLU A 49 1.64 -6.56 -2.20
C GLU A 49 2.68 -6.46 -3.32
N LEU A 50 3.84 -7.08 -3.13
CA LEU A 50 4.94 -7.03 -4.09
C LEU A 50 4.96 -8.28 -4.93
N LYS A 51 5.13 -8.11 -6.23
CA LYS A 51 5.14 -9.21 -7.18
C LYS A 51 6.25 -9.00 -8.21
N ARG A 52 6.66 -10.09 -8.85
CA ARG A 52 7.52 -9.99 -10.02
C ARG A 52 6.71 -9.43 -11.18
N PRO A 53 7.37 -8.86 -12.19
CA PRO A 53 6.64 -8.28 -13.32
C PRO A 53 5.65 -9.28 -13.93
N GLY A 54 4.40 -8.85 -14.05
CA GLY A 54 3.34 -9.66 -14.63
C GLY A 54 2.72 -10.69 -13.72
N GLU A 55 3.25 -10.88 -12.54
CA GLU A 55 2.73 -11.85 -11.59
C GLU A 55 1.46 -11.33 -10.93
N LYS A 56 0.48 -12.20 -10.74
CA LYS A 56 -0.80 -11.80 -10.15
C LYS A 56 -0.89 -12.27 -8.71
N ALA A 57 -1.74 -11.61 -7.96
CA ALA A 57 -2.02 -12.02 -6.59
C ALA A 57 -2.68 -13.41 -6.58
N ARG A 58 -2.31 -14.23 -5.60
CA ARG A 58 -2.99 -15.50 -5.38
C ARG A 58 -4.38 -15.23 -4.82
N PRO A 59 -5.31 -16.17 -4.95
CA PRO A 59 -6.70 -15.94 -4.53
C PRO A 59 -6.84 -15.45 -3.08
N LEU A 60 -6.10 -16.03 -2.14
CA LEU A 60 -6.19 -15.59 -0.75
C LEU A 60 -5.64 -14.18 -0.58
N GLN A 61 -4.57 -13.83 -1.28
CA GLN A 61 -4.04 -12.47 -1.24
C GLN A 61 -5.05 -11.47 -1.78
N ALA A 62 -5.72 -11.82 -2.89
CA ALA A 62 -6.75 -10.96 -3.46
C ALA A 62 -7.91 -10.80 -2.49
N HIS A 63 -8.28 -11.87 -1.80
CA HIS A 63 -9.35 -11.83 -0.81
C HIS A 63 -9.00 -10.90 0.36
N ARG A 64 -7.77 -11.00 0.87
CA ARG A 64 -7.34 -10.12 1.96
C ARG A 64 -7.30 -8.66 1.52
N ALA A 65 -6.82 -8.41 0.29
CA ALA A 65 -6.82 -7.05 -0.25
C ALA A 65 -8.24 -6.48 -0.31
N LYS A 66 -9.19 -7.31 -0.73
CA LYS A 66 -10.59 -6.89 -0.78
C LYS A 66 -11.11 -6.52 0.60
N GLN A 67 -10.80 -7.35 1.61
CA GLN A 67 -11.23 -7.07 2.98
C GLN A 67 -10.69 -5.73 3.47
N LEU A 68 -9.42 -5.46 3.20
CA LEU A 68 -8.80 -4.21 3.62
C LEU A 68 -9.40 -3.01 2.88
N ARG A 69 -9.67 -3.16 1.59
CA ARG A 69 -10.28 -2.09 0.81
C ARG A 69 -11.69 -1.78 1.30
N GLU A 70 -12.43 -2.80 1.70
CA GLU A 70 -13.77 -2.61 2.25
C GLU A 70 -13.76 -1.83 3.56
N LEU A 71 -12.64 -1.89 4.28
CA LEU A 71 -12.46 -1.07 5.48
C LEU A 71 -12.00 0.34 5.17
N GLY A 72 -11.75 0.63 3.90
CA GLY A 72 -11.36 1.98 3.48
C GLY A 72 -9.87 2.17 3.27
N PHE A 73 -9.08 1.10 3.38
CA PHE A 73 -7.64 1.23 3.20
C PHE A 73 -7.26 1.08 1.73
N ARG A 74 -6.18 1.76 1.35
CA ARG A 74 -5.60 1.60 0.03
C ARG A 74 -4.75 0.34 0.03
N VAL A 75 -4.93 -0.51 -0.98
CA VAL A 75 -4.13 -1.71 -1.17
C VAL A 75 -3.71 -1.75 -2.63
N GLU A 76 -2.41 -1.84 -2.86
CA GLU A 76 -1.83 -1.85 -4.20
C GLU A 76 -1.03 -3.11 -4.42
N LEU A 77 -1.10 -3.62 -5.63
CA LEU A 77 -0.18 -4.66 -6.09
C LEU A 77 0.84 -3.98 -6.98
N ILE A 78 2.13 -4.07 -6.61
CA ILE A 78 3.19 -3.38 -7.32
C ILE A 78 4.19 -4.41 -7.82
N ASP A 79 4.43 -4.40 -9.13
CA ASP A 79 5.32 -5.38 -9.77
C ASP A 79 6.42 -4.72 -10.59
N SER A 80 6.61 -3.41 -10.47
CA SER A 80 7.60 -2.69 -11.26
C SER A 80 8.03 -1.42 -10.55
N LYS A 81 9.19 -0.90 -10.97
CA LYS A 81 9.66 0.39 -10.44
C LYS A 81 8.77 1.53 -10.89
N GLU A 82 8.21 1.41 -12.09
CA GLU A 82 7.23 2.39 -12.58
C GLU A 82 5.99 2.38 -11.70
N GLY A 83 5.57 1.19 -11.27
CA GLY A 83 4.44 1.06 -10.37
C GLY A 83 4.68 1.75 -9.04
N VAL A 84 5.93 1.70 -8.54
CA VAL A 84 6.30 2.42 -7.32
C VAL A 84 6.15 3.92 -7.52
N LYS A 85 6.62 4.43 -8.65
CA LYS A 85 6.52 5.87 -8.95
C LYS A 85 5.07 6.32 -9.02
N GLU A 86 4.22 5.53 -9.68
CA GLU A 86 2.80 5.85 -9.78
C GLU A 86 2.14 5.83 -8.42
N PHE A 87 2.46 4.82 -7.62
CA PHE A 87 1.94 4.70 -6.26
C PHE A 87 2.30 5.94 -5.42
N MET A 88 3.57 6.34 -5.47
CA MET A 88 4.03 7.49 -4.69
C MET A 88 3.34 8.77 -5.15
N ARG A 89 3.15 8.94 -6.45
CA ARG A 89 2.45 10.09 -6.98
C ARG A 89 1.00 10.11 -6.51
N ASP A 90 0.34 8.96 -6.59
CA ASP A 90 -1.07 8.86 -6.21
C ASP A 90 -1.27 9.11 -4.74
N ILE A 91 -0.38 8.56 -3.89
CA ILE A 91 -0.52 8.74 -2.45
C ILE A 91 -0.34 10.21 -2.06
N GLN A 92 0.53 10.93 -2.76
CA GLN A 92 0.77 12.33 -2.48
C GLN A 92 -0.37 13.21 -2.96
N THR A 93 -0.93 12.88 -4.13
CA THR A 93 -2.03 13.68 -4.67
C THR A 93 -3.33 13.40 -3.95
N ASP A 94 -3.56 12.15 -3.51
CA ASP A 94 -4.72 11.85 -2.70
C ASP A 94 -4.71 12.71 -1.45
N GLY A 95 -3.55 12.88 -0.87
CA GLY A 95 -3.42 13.58 0.39
C GLY A 95 -4.39 12.99 1.38
N GLY A 96 -4.67 13.68 2.39
CA GLY A 96 -5.70 13.29 3.30
C GLY A 96 -7.06 13.80 2.89
N SER A 97 -7.13 14.50 1.79
CA SER A 97 -8.35 15.22 1.45
C SER A 97 -9.55 14.32 1.25
N LYS A 98 -9.33 13.17 0.66
CA LYS A 98 -10.44 12.24 0.46
C LYS A 98 -10.86 11.53 1.71
N LEU A 99 -10.00 11.49 2.63
CA LEU A 99 -10.24 10.74 3.85
C LEU A 99 -11.04 11.54 4.82
N GLN A 100 -11.12 12.68 4.49
CA GLN A 100 -11.79 13.50 5.40
C GLN A 100 -13.17 13.62 5.12
N THR A 101 -12.84 13.17 4.44
CA THR A 101 -13.58 13.19 4.72
C THR A 101 -14.30 12.93 4.92
N ASP A 102 -14.39 12.98 4.43
CA ASP A 102 -14.93 12.65 4.91
C ASP A 102 -15.24 12.42 5.46
N GLY A 103 -15.46 12.63 5.06
CA GLY A 103 -15.85 12.26 5.85
C GLY A 103 -15.89 12.03 6.29
N GLY A 104 -16.07 12.36 6.04
CA GLY A 104 -16.23 12.01 6.86
C GLY A 104 -16.10 11.74 7.28
N GLY A 105 -16.29 11.97 7.13
CA GLY A 105 -16.34 11.62 7.91
C GLY A 105 -16.16 11.38 8.39
N VAL A 106 -16.36 11.59 8.19
CA VAL A 106 -16.28 11.40 9.12
C VAL A 106 -16.20 11.31 9.75
N GLY A 107 -16.29 11.47 9.64
CA GLY A 107 -16.32 11.39 10.51
C GLY A 107 -16.13 11.30 11.03
N ASP A 108 -16.22 11.65 10.89
CA ASP A 108 -16.11 11.56 11.74
C ASP A 108 -15.98 11.26 12.43
N GLU A 109 -16.06 11.29 12.23
CA GLU A 109 -15.92 10.94 13.03
C GLU A 109 -15.98 10.48 13.62
N PRO A 110 -16.21 10.30 13.83
CA PRO A 110 -16.24 9.81 14.57
C PRO A 110 -16.25 9.57 15.12
#